data_781f0b213ab799c8261f72e25d667662
#
_entry.id   781f0b213ab799c8261f72e25d667662
#
_cell.length_a   1.000
_cell.length_b   1.000
_cell.length_c   1.000
_cell.angle_alpha   90.00
_cell.angle_beta   90.00
_cell.angle_gamma   90.00
#
_symmetry.space_group_name_H-M   'P 1'
#
loop_
_entity.id
_entity.type
_entity.pdbx_description
1 polymer ?
#
loop_
_entity_poly.entity_id
_entity_poly.type
_entity_poly.pdbx_seq_one_letter_code
_entity_poly.pdbx_strand_id
1 'polypeptide(L)'
;MLVLPPWLGTGALGVALVATAIIVTRGLIGGRRARVAAAARAGVAVRRVPADDGGRDTLWPTLAGALTALWFLLATFGGVDGTTQWFVGPESLGRLWEQLGQAGELIPREVAPVEPTAPMLLVAVGGGLIVLLAADALAVAARRPLLASAAVLVLWLPPLTLIGEIPWGAFAVTVAALLLSLTLDGTPTPRRALRDPGVAEAIRRAERRRSLITTSSAAVVTVVALAASAAAGGLPGVSTAWTRLFTTQVEAVRLSDEMDMIRSLQPRTGTVLFTYETASGADVGPLRTMTLTDFDGRRWSGDDGDGGVTIADGQLLFPDKVDLGDAVEEVALTIDGMRDLRLPVPLEPRSFTGLDPRWRFDAGRDAVVDGPATEPGDTFAFTVHARPITADALRQAPRGADAVDERYLVVPSTRHEEDLRRLAREIVGDAGTDYDKALALQTYLRDTRHFTYSYDIPRGETGDPVWDFMQHRQGFCVQFATAMLTLSRALGIPTRMAVGYLPGTREPGSTTWTVTDEQAHAWPEIYFPGSGWVRFE
;
A
#
# COMPACT_ATOMS: atom_id res chain seq x y z
N MET A 1 -2.24 23.66 3.78
CA MET A 1 -1.27 23.27 4.82
C MET A 1 -0.78 21.88 4.45
N LEU A 2 0.48 21.69 4.05
CA LEU A 2 1.02 20.38 3.70
C LEU A 2 1.05 19.53 4.99
N VAL A 3 0.15 18.56 5.10
CA VAL A 3 0.21 17.56 6.18
C VAL A 3 1.37 16.63 5.86
N LEU A 4 2.48 16.81 6.56
CA LEU A 4 3.65 15.93 6.43
C LEU A 4 3.29 14.53 6.95
N PRO A 5 3.71 13.46 6.25
CA PRO A 5 3.46 12.10 6.71
C PRO A 5 4.01 11.89 8.13
N PRO A 6 3.32 11.13 9.01
CA PRO A 6 3.72 10.93 10.41
C PRO A 6 5.16 10.40 10.57
N TRP A 7 5.63 9.56 9.65
CA TRP A 7 6.98 8.99 9.67
C TRP A 7 8.08 10.02 9.39
N LEU A 8 7.76 11.13 8.69
CA LEU A 8 8.75 12.14 8.33
C LEU A 8 9.25 12.88 9.56
N GLY A 9 8.36 13.23 10.52
CA GLY A 9 8.71 13.88 11.76
C GLY A 9 9.61 13.00 12.64
N THR A 10 9.21 11.76 12.85
CA THR A 10 9.96 10.77 13.66
C THR A 10 11.30 10.44 13.01
N GLY A 11 11.34 10.21 11.70
CA GLY A 11 12.57 9.94 10.96
C GLY A 11 13.54 11.12 10.97
N ALA A 12 13.05 12.34 10.73
CA ALA A 12 13.87 13.55 10.77
C ALA A 12 14.48 13.79 12.16
N LEU A 13 13.71 13.58 13.23
CA LEU A 13 14.21 13.68 14.60
C LEU A 13 15.31 12.66 14.87
N GLY A 14 15.11 11.39 14.49
CA GLY A 14 16.12 10.35 14.65
C GLY A 14 17.40 10.67 13.89
N VAL A 15 17.31 11.08 12.64
CA VAL A 15 18.46 11.51 11.82
C VAL A 15 19.18 12.69 12.47
N ALA A 16 18.45 13.72 12.94
CA ALA A 16 19.05 14.89 13.58
C ALA A 16 19.80 14.54 14.86
N LEU A 17 19.24 13.67 15.70
CA LEU A 17 19.87 13.23 16.95
C LEU A 17 21.16 12.42 16.67
N VAL A 18 21.09 11.47 15.76
CA VAL A 18 22.24 10.63 15.39
C VAL A 18 23.34 11.46 14.72
N ALA A 19 23.00 12.33 13.78
CA ALA A 19 23.95 13.23 13.14
C ALA A 19 24.61 14.18 14.15
N THR A 20 23.83 14.72 15.10
CA THR A 20 24.36 15.57 16.16
C THR A 20 25.35 14.81 17.04
N ALA A 21 25.03 13.59 17.47
CA ALA A 21 25.92 12.74 18.27
C ALA A 21 27.26 12.48 17.53
N ILE A 22 27.20 12.18 16.23
CA ILE A 22 28.38 11.97 15.39
C ILE A 22 29.22 13.26 15.30
N ILE A 23 28.59 14.41 14.99
CA ILE A 23 29.27 15.70 14.81
C ILE A 23 29.94 16.15 16.14
N VAL A 24 29.20 16.09 17.24
CA VAL A 24 29.71 16.49 18.57
C VAL A 24 30.90 15.61 18.96
N THR A 25 30.79 14.30 18.82
CA THR A 25 31.88 13.37 19.15
C THR A 25 33.12 13.63 18.29
N ARG A 26 32.97 13.90 17.00
CA ARG A 26 34.07 14.32 16.10
C ARG A 26 34.70 15.63 16.54
N GLY A 27 33.88 16.61 16.88
CA GLY A 27 34.34 17.92 17.36
C GLY A 27 35.17 17.81 18.66
N LEU A 28 34.73 16.99 19.61
CA LEU A 28 35.43 16.75 20.87
C LEU A 28 36.79 16.05 20.63
N ILE A 29 36.83 15.01 19.79
CA ILE A 29 38.08 14.31 19.45
C ILE A 29 39.03 15.25 18.70
N GLY A 30 38.53 16.00 17.73
CA GLY A 30 39.30 16.99 16.97
C GLY A 30 39.85 18.11 17.86
N GLY A 31 39.02 18.67 18.72
CA GLY A 31 39.41 19.70 19.69
C GLY A 31 40.43 19.21 20.70
N ARG A 32 40.33 17.94 21.17
CA ARG A 32 41.33 17.31 22.04
C ARG A 32 42.68 17.14 21.32
N ARG A 33 42.67 16.66 20.09
CA ARG A 33 43.86 16.53 19.26
C ARG A 33 44.53 17.88 18.98
N ALA A 34 43.76 18.91 18.67
CA ALA A 34 44.26 20.27 18.47
C ALA A 34 44.93 20.84 19.70
N ARG A 35 44.34 20.66 20.92
CA ARG A 35 44.91 21.09 22.19
C ARG A 35 46.21 20.35 22.52
N VAL A 36 46.25 19.02 22.33
CA VAL A 36 47.46 18.21 22.55
C VAL A 36 48.57 18.64 21.59
N ALA A 37 48.24 18.89 20.29
CA ALA A 37 49.22 19.38 19.31
C ALA A 37 49.72 20.82 19.64
N ALA A 38 48.89 21.68 20.21
CA ALA A 38 49.26 23.01 20.64
C ALA A 38 50.18 22.96 21.88
N ALA A 39 49.86 22.11 22.87
CA ALA A 39 50.72 21.90 24.04
C ALA A 39 52.10 21.32 23.70
N ALA A 40 52.16 20.36 22.78
CA ALA A 40 53.40 19.79 22.27
C ALA A 40 54.27 20.84 21.53
N ARG A 41 53.65 21.79 20.82
CA ARG A 41 54.34 22.92 20.18
C ARG A 41 54.86 23.94 21.18
N ALA A 42 54.20 24.09 22.34
CA ALA A 42 54.58 24.99 23.43
C ALA A 42 55.65 24.40 24.37
N GLY A 43 56.24 23.22 24.02
CA GLY A 43 57.29 22.59 24.85
C GLY A 43 56.81 21.94 26.16
N VAL A 44 55.51 21.87 26.37
CA VAL A 44 54.92 21.17 27.52
C VAL A 44 55.08 19.65 27.29
N ALA A 45 55.71 18.94 28.28
CA ALA A 45 55.89 17.50 28.21
C ALA A 45 54.52 16.79 28.15
N VAL A 46 54.07 16.48 26.94
CA VAL A 46 52.87 15.70 26.72
C VAL A 46 53.26 14.23 26.78
N ARG A 47 52.76 13.52 27.77
CA ARG A 47 52.93 12.08 27.92
C ARG A 47 52.48 11.43 26.60
N ARG A 48 53.41 10.94 25.80
CA ARG A 48 53.30 10.37 24.45
C ARG A 48 51.97 10.65 23.76
N VAL A 49 51.97 11.49 22.73
CA VAL A 49 50.90 11.50 21.71
C VAL A 49 50.81 10.07 21.17
N PRO A 50 49.73 9.34 21.30
CA PRO A 50 49.62 8.05 20.62
C PRO A 50 49.92 8.29 19.16
N ALA A 51 50.92 7.58 18.62
CA ALA A 51 51.12 7.54 17.20
C ALA A 51 49.78 7.22 16.55
N ASP A 52 49.51 7.87 15.44
CA ASP A 52 48.29 7.80 14.66
C ASP A 52 47.76 6.34 14.61
N ASP A 53 46.96 5.94 15.63
CA ASP A 53 46.21 4.66 15.64
C ASP A 53 45.11 4.79 14.61
N GLY A 54 45.52 4.82 13.33
CA GLY A 54 44.79 5.24 12.13
C GLY A 54 43.43 4.62 11.84
N GLY A 55 42.83 3.92 12.82
CA GLY A 55 41.54 3.30 12.65
C GLY A 55 40.57 3.47 13.85
N ARG A 56 41.10 3.48 15.10
CA ARG A 56 40.21 3.46 16.29
C ARG A 56 39.48 4.78 16.56
N ASP A 57 40.19 5.90 16.44
CA ASP A 57 39.58 7.23 16.72
C ASP A 57 38.57 7.69 15.67
N THR A 58 38.57 7.06 14.48
CA THR A 58 37.58 7.34 13.43
C THR A 58 36.27 6.59 13.60
N LEU A 59 36.24 5.49 14.38
CA LEU A 59 35.05 4.69 14.64
C LEU A 59 34.20 5.21 15.82
N TRP A 60 34.82 5.91 16.79
CA TRP A 60 34.08 6.40 17.96
C TRP A 60 32.87 7.29 17.64
N PRO A 61 32.94 8.22 16.67
CA PRO A 61 31.77 9.01 16.29
C PRO A 61 30.63 8.16 15.74
N THR A 62 30.95 7.19 14.87
CA THR A 62 29.95 6.27 14.32
C THR A 62 29.35 5.37 15.41
N LEU A 63 30.15 4.90 16.38
CA LEU A 63 29.65 4.13 17.52
C LEU A 63 28.74 4.97 18.42
N ALA A 64 29.08 6.23 18.68
CA ALA A 64 28.21 7.16 19.42
C ALA A 64 26.90 7.36 18.68
N GLY A 65 26.93 7.52 17.36
CA GLY A 65 25.74 7.57 16.52
C GLY A 65 24.92 6.29 16.60
N ALA A 66 25.55 5.12 16.56
CA ALA A 66 24.86 3.82 16.67
C ALA A 66 24.17 3.63 18.03
N LEU A 67 24.83 4.01 19.12
CA LEU A 67 24.23 3.98 20.46
C LEU A 67 23.04 4.95 20.56
N THR A 68 23.17 6.15 19.98
CA THR A 68 22.07 7.13 19.92
C THR A 68 20.90 6.61 19.09
N ALA A 69 21.17 5.98 17.95
CA ALA A 69 20.15 5.37 17.12
C ALA A 69 19.40 4.24 17.84
N LEU A 70 20.14 3.34 18.49
CA LEU A 70 19.56 2.26 19.28
C LEU A 70 18.70 2.81 20.44
N TRP A 71 19.21 3.78 21.20
CA TRP A 71 18.44 4.44 22.25
C TRP A 71 17.18 5.09 21.68
N PHE A 72 17.27 5.81 20.58
CA PHE A 72 16.15 6.46 19.94
C PHE A 72 15.07 5.45 19.51
N LEU A 73 15.47 4.35 18.89
CA LEU A 73 14.52 3.29 18.47
C LEU A 73 13.85 2.64 19.70
N LEU A 74 14.62 2.33 20.74
CA LEU A 74 14.07 1.77 21.99
C LEU A 74 13.15 2.76 22.72
N ALA A 75 13.48 4.04 22.71
CA ALA A 75 12.67 5.09 23.33
C ALA A 75 11.35 5.34 22.59
N THR A 76 11.38 5.27 21.25
CA THR A 76 10.23 5.59 20.40
C THR A 76 9.31 4.39 20.20
N PHE A 77 9.89 3.20 20.03
CA PHE A 77 9.15 1.98 19.64
C PHE A 77 9.11 0.91 20.73
N GLY A 78 9.91 1.02 21.78
CA GLY A 78 9.96 0.05 22.88
C GLY A 78 9.00 0.37 24.04
N GLY A 79 8.13 1.38 23.93
CA GLY A 79 7.15 1.75 24.94
C GLY A 79 5.94 0.81 25.01
N VAL A 80 5.18 0.89 26.11
CA VAL A 80 3.89 0.22 26.27
C VAL A 80 2.84 1.00 25.48
N ASP A 81 1.99 0.31 24.72
CA ASP A 81 0.89 0.90 23.93
C ASP A 81 1.33 2.06 23.00
N GLY A 82 2.52 1.94 22.41
CA GLY A 82 3.03 2.94 21.47
C GLY A 82 3.46 4.28 22.10
N THR A 83 3.58 4.34 23.42
CA THR A 83 4.03 5.56 24.13
C THR A 83 5.54 5.70 24.08
N THR A 84 6.03 6.94 23.88
CA THR A 84 7.47 7.24 23.93
C THR A 84 7.96 7.19 25.38
N GLN A 85 9.07 6.46 25.62
CA GLN A 85 9.67 6.36 26.96
C GLN A 85 11.14 6.81 26.94
N TRP A 86 11.55 7.62 27.91
CA TRP A 86 12.92 8.11 28.00
C TRP A 86 13.90 7.11 28.63
N PHE A 87 13.39 6.24 29.53
CA PHE A 87 14.18 5.21 30.19
C PHE A 87 13.96 3.86 29.49
N VAL A 88 15.02 3.34 28.90
CA VAL A 88 15.01 2.08 28.18
C VAL A 88 15.48 0.93 29.08
N GLY A 89 14.78 -0.18 29.06
CA GLY A 89 15.10 -1.39 29.82
C GLY A 89 15.11 -2.65 28.95
N PRO A 90 15.42 -3.82 29.54
CA PRO A 90 15.40 -5.09 28.80
C PRO A 90 14.06 -5.40 28.14
N GLU A 91 12.96 -5.00 28.76
CA GLU A 91 11.60 -5.17 28.22
C GLU A 91 11.37 -4.36 26.94
N SER A 92 12.00 -3.17 26.82
CA SER A 92 11.91 -2.36 25.61
C SER A 92 12.55 -3.05 24.41
N LEU A 93 13.61 -3.83 24.64
CA LEU A 93 14.26 -4.61 23.60
C LEU A 93 13.36 -5.78 23.15
N GLY A 94 12.67 -6.44 24.09
CA GLY A 94 11.69 -7.49 23.78
C GLY A 94 10.56 -6.97 22.90
N ARG A 95 9.97 -5.83 23.28
CA ARG A 95 8.89 -5.18 22.50
C ARG A 95 9.38 -4.72 21.11
N LEU A 96 10.59 -4.17 21.01
CA LEU A 96 11.17 -3.81 19.71
C LEU A 96 11.32 -5.03 18.81
N TRP A 97 11.75 -6.18 19.37
CA TRP A 97 11.89 -7.42 18.64
C TRP A 97 10.54 -7.98 18.19
N GLU A 98 9.54 -7.89 19.03
CA GLU A 98 8.16 -8.27 18.70
C GLU A 98 7.60 -7.41 17.55
N GLN A 99 7.79 -6.09 17.59
CA GLN A 99 7.39 -5.22 16.48
C GLN A 99 8.13 -5.53 15.17
N LEU A 100 9.41 -5.90 15.22
CA LEU A 100 10.14 -6.35 14.03
C LEU A 100 9.57 -7.67 13.49
N GLY A 101 9.16 -8.59 14.36
CA GLY A 101 8.45 -9.82 13.99
C GLY A 101 7.13 -9.51 13.29
N GLN A 102 6.30 -8.64 13.89
CA GLN A 102 5.04 -8.18 13.30
C GLN A 102 5.25 -7.49 11.95
N ALA A 103 6.28 -6.65 11.81
CA ALA A 103 6.61 -6.06 10.52
C ALA A 103 6.97 -7.11 9.47
N GLY A 104 7.71 -8.16 9.86
CA GLY A 104 8.06 -9.27 8.98
C GLY A 104 6.85 -10.05 8.49
N GLU A 105 5.79 -10.17 9.28
CA GLU A 105 4.52 -10.78 8.90
C GLU A 105 3.63 -9.85 8.06
N LEU A 106 3.68 -8.55 8.32
CA LEU A 106 2.89 -7.54 7.61
C LEU A 106 3.45 -7.23 6.21
N ILE A 107 4.77 -7.09 6.06
CA ILE A 107 5.40 -6.71 4.78
C ILE A 107 4.96 -7.59 3.59
N PRO A 108 4.86 -8.93 3.70
CA PRO A 108 4.39 -9.77 2.60
C PRO A 108 2.87 -9.69 2.34
N ARG A 109 2.11 -9.18 3.31
CA ARG A 109 0.64 -9.14 3.28
C ARG A 109 0.10 -7.77 2.87
N GLU A 110 0.85 -6.71 3.16
CA GLU A 110 0.44 -5.33 2.90
C GLU A 110 0.77 -4.92 1.46
N VAL A 111 -0.18 -4.25 0.82
CA VAL A 111 -0.01 -3.63 -0.51
C VAL A 111 0.16 -2.12 -0.34
N ALA A 112 1.10 -1.52 -1.08
CA ALA A 112 1.32 -0.08 -1.04
C ALA A 112 0.06 0.69 -1.55
N PRO A 113 -0.30 1.82 -0.89
CA PRO A 113 0.37 2.48 0.22
C PRO A 113 0.03 1.87 1.58
N VAL A 114 1.05 1.41 2.29
CA VAL A 114 0.94 0.80 3.62
C VAL A 114 0.60 1.84 4.68
N GLU A 115 -0.31 1.51 5.60
CA GLU A 115 -0.58 2.38 6.74
C GLU A 115 0.65 2.54 7.64
N PRO A 116 0.89 3.75 8.19
CA PRO A 116 2.04 4.02 9.04
C PRO A 116 1.84 3.42 10.45
N THR A 117 1.71 2.10 10.54
CA THR A 117 1.68 1.38 11.81
C THR A 117 3.04 1.43 12.52
N ALA A 118 3.08 1.23 13.83
CA ALA A 118 4.34 1.28 14.60
C ALA A 118 5.41 0.30 14.06
N PRO A 119 5.09 -0.97 13.71
CA PRO A 119 6.04 -1.88 13.08
C PRO A 119 6.60 -1.38 11.75
N MET A 120 5.76 -0.81 10.88
CA MET A 120 6.21 -0.28 9.58
C MET A 120 7.06 0.98 9.73
N LEU A 121 6.70 1.87 10.67
CA LEU A 121 7.51 3.03 11.02
C LEU A 121 8.88 2.63 11.56
N LEU A 122 8.94 1.59 12.41
CA LEU A 122 10.20 1.05 12.93
C LEU A 122 11.13 0.59 11.82
N VAL A 123 10.63 -0.16 10.83
CA VAL A 123 11.42 -0.63 9.68
C VAL A 123 11.91 0.54 8.83
N ALA A 124 11.04 1.50 8.51
CA ALA A 124 11.38 2.65 7.68
C ALA A 124 12.42 3.56 8.36
N VAL A 125 12.19 3.94 9.62
CA VAL A 125 13.09 4.80 10.39
C VAL A 125 14.39 4.06 10.74
N GLY A 126 14.29 2.82 11.20
CA GLY A 126 15.44 1.98 11.54
C GLY A 126 16.33 1.73 10.32
N GLY A 127 15.75 1.38 9.18
CA GLY A 127 16.47 1.21 7.92
C GLY A 127 17.19 2.49 7.48
N GLY A 128 16.53 3.65 7.58
CA GLY A 128 17.15 4.95 7.28
C GLY A 128 18.34 5.27 8.20
N LEU A 129 18.22 4.99 9.49
CA LEU A 129 19.33 5.19 10.46
C LEU A 129 20.49 4.22 10.21
N ILE A 130 20.23 2.98 9.84
CA ILE A 130 21.27 2.01 9.46
C ILE A 130 22.05 2.51 8.23
N VAL A 131 21.35 3.00 7.21
CA VAL A 131 22.00 3.55 6.01
C VAL A 131 22.81 4.80 6.34
N LEU A 132 22.32 5.69 7.21
CA LEU A 132 23.07 6.86 7.68
C LEU A 132 24.39 6.45 8.35
N LEU A 133 24.34 5.49 9.27
CA LEU A 133 25.51 4.98 9.98
C LEU A 133 26.49 4.26 9.04
N ALA A 134 25.98 3.47 8.10
CA ALA A 134 26.81 2.81 7.09
C ALA A 134 27.50 3.82 6.17
N ALA A 135 26.77 4.84 5.71
CA ALA A 135 27.33 5.92 4.90
C ALA A 135 28.42 6.69 5.67
N ASP A 136 28.19 7.01 6.95
CA ASP A 136 29.17 7.66 7.81
C ASP A 136 30.43 6.80 8.00
N ALA A 137 30.27 5.52 8.31
CA ALA A 137 31.39 4.59 8.47
C ALA A 137 32.19 4.43 7.17
N LEU A 138 31.53 4.30 6.03
CA LEU A 138 32.19 4.16 4.73
C LEU A 138 32.89 5.45 4.30
N ALA A 139 32.23 6.61 4.44
CA ALA A 139 32.82 7.88 4.03
C ALA A 139 34.03 8.27 4.89
N VAL A 140 33.91 8.17 6.20
CA VAL A 140 34.89 8.74 7.13
C VAL A 140 35.83 7.70 7.71
N ALA A 141 35.33 6.57 8.23
CA ALA A 141 36.18 5.55 8.82
C ALA A 141 36.93 4.75 7.77
N ALA A 142 36.23 4.29 6.72
CA ALA A 142 36.85 3.55 5.62
C ALA A 142 37.46 4.44 4.54
N ARG A 143 37.21 5.75 4.55
CA ARG A 143 37.67 6.74 3.55
C ARG A 143 37.28 6.34 2.11
N ARG A 144 36.07 5.83 1.95
CA ARG A 144 35.52 5.36 0.67
C ARG A 144 34.19 6.07 0.34
N PRO A 145 34.21 7.36 -0.01
CA PRO A 145 32.99 8.17 -0.22
C PRO A 145 32.10 7.62 -1.36
N LEU A 146 32.67 7.00 -2.39
CA LEU A 146 31.90 6.36 -3.46
C LEU A 146 31.03 5.20 -2.94
N LEU A 147 31.57 4.38 -2.00
CA LEU A 147 30.78 3.31 -1.40
C LEU A 147 29.70 3.86 -0.44
N ALA A 148 29.98 4.98 0.22
CA ALA A 148 28.98 5.68 1.03
C ALA A 148 27.82 6.19 0.17
N SER A 149 28.12 6.73 -1.01
CA SER A 149 27.09 7.14 -1.98
C SER A 149 26.24 5.98 -2.45
N ALA A 150 26.85 4.83 -2.73
CA ALA A 150 26.13 3.61 -3.10
C ALA A 150 25.20 3.13 -1.95
N ALA A 151 25.66 3.21 -0.69
CA ALA A 151 24.83 2.86 0.47
C ALA A 151 23.56 3.75 0.58
N VAL A 152 23.69 5.05 0.30
CA VAL A 152 22.53 5.97 0.30
C VAL A 152 21.56 5.66 -0.86
N LEU A 153 22.05 5.24 -2.02
CA LEU A 153 21.22 4.87 -3.16
C LEU A 153 20.38 3.61 -2.89
N VAL A 154 20.80 2.74 -1.97
CA VAL A 154 19.99 1.57 -1.54
C VAL A 154 18.63 1.97 -0.98
N LEU A 155 18.49 3.18 -0.40
CA LEU A 155 17.19 3.69 0.07
C LEU A 155 16.14 3.84 -1.05
N TRP A 156 16.59 3.88 -2.31
CA TRP A 156 15.69 3.99 -3.46
C TRP A 156 15.24 2.65 -4.02
N LEU A 157 15.81 1.53 -3.56
CA LEU A 157 15.39 0.20 -4.00
C LEU A 157 13.93 -0.12 -3.61
N PRO A 158 13.46 0.12 -2.34
CA PRO A 158 12.08 -0.18 -1.99
C PRO A 158 11.04 0.59 -2.83
N PRO A 159 11.13 1.93 -3.01
CA PRO A 159 10.20 2.64 -3.90
C PRO A 159 10.22 2.12 -5.33
N LEU A 160 11.41 1.81 -5.86
CA LEU A 160 11.58 1.28 -7.21
C LEU A 160 10.95 -0.10 -7.40
N THR A 161 11.10 -0.98 -6.41
CA THR A 161 10.67 -2.38 -6.52
C THR A 161 9.23 -2.60 -6.08
N LEU A 162 8.71 -1.78 -5.13
CA LEU A 162 7.38 -1.98 -4.55
C LEU A 162 6.31 -1.07 -5.16
N ILE A 163 6.67 0.14 -5.58
CA ILE A 163 5.70 1.15 -6.07
C ILE A 163 5.84 1.36 -7.58
N GLY A 164 7.01 1.02 -8.16
CA GLY A 164 7.29 1.28 -9.57
C GLY A 164 7.44 2.77 -9.92
N GLU A 165 7.21 3.67 -8.96
CA GLU A 165 7.28 5.10 -9.12
C GLU A 165 8.40 5.71 -8.27
N ILE A 166 9.17 6.63 -8.86
CA ILE A 166 10.17 7.41 -8.15
C ILE A 166 9.65 8.84 -7.99
N PRO A 167 9.59 9.39 -6.77
CA PRO A 167 9.38 10.83 -6.59
C PRO A 167 10.62 11.58 -7.09
N TRP A 168 10.65 11.90 -8.37
CA TRP A 168 11.80 12.42 -9.11
C TRP A 168 12.47 13.63 -8.44
N GLY A 169 11.66 14.50 -7.79
CA GLY A 169 12.21 15.65 -7.04
C GLY A 169 13.10 15.22 -5.88
N ALA A 170 12.66 14.24 -5.08
CA ALA A 170 13.44 13.74 -3.95
C ALA A 170 14.68 12.94 -4.41
N PHE A 171 14.55 12.16 -5.47
CA PHE A 171 15.67 11.45 -6.09
C PHE A 171 16.73 12.42 -6.62
N ALA A 172 16.32 13.47 -7.35
CA ALA A 172 17.22 14.48 -7.87
C ALA A 172 17.96 15.24 -6.75
N VAL A 173 17.27 15.58 -5.65
CA VAL A 173 17.90 16.18 -4.46
C VAL A 173 18.93 15.23 -3.85
N THR A 174 18.63 13.93 -3.77
CA THR A 174 19.57 12.92 -3.27
C THR A 174 20.83 12.85 -4.13
N VAL A 175 20.66 12.75 -5.45
CA VAL A 175 21.78 12.73 -6.41
C VAL A 175 22.59 14.02 -6.32
N ALA A 176 21.95 15.18 -6.25
CA ALA A 176 22.62 16.46 -6.09
C ALA A 176 23.45 16.52 -4.79
N ALA A 177 22.90 16.08 -3.67
CA ALA A 177 23.61 16.03 -2.39
C ALA A 177 24.81 15.08 -2.44
N LEU A 178 24.68 13.92 -3.09
CA LEU A 178 25.78 12.99 -3.30
C LEU A 178 26.88 13.59 -4.18
N LEU A 179 26.54 14.22 -5.30
CA LEU A 179 27.51 14.91 -6.17
C LEU A 179 28.22 16.03 -5.42
N LEU A 180 27.49 16.82 -4.64
CA LEU A 180 28.06 17.87 -3.80
C LEU A 180 29.01 17.28 -2.76
N SER A 181 28.65 16.20 -2.08
CA SER A 181 29.52 15.55 -1.08
C SER A 181 30.83 15.03 -1.69
N LEU A 182 30.77 14.48 -2.91
CA LEU A 182 31.95 14.02 -3.64
C LEU A 182 32.86 15.18 -4.10
N THR A 183 32.28 16.36 -4.39
CA THR A 183 33.08 17.55 -4.78
C THR A 183 33.73 18.22 -3.57
N LEU A 184 33.12 18.11 -2.38
CA LEU A 184 33.66 18.68 -1.14
C LEU A 184 34.76 17.81 -0.52
N ASP A 185 34.85 16.53 -0.91
CA ASP A 185 35.87 15.61 -0.42
C ASP A 185 37.25 15.89 -1.09
N GLY A 186 37.82 17.02 -0.73
CA GLY A 186 39.13 17.45 -1.21
C GLY A 186 40.27 16.62 -0.63
N THR A 187 41.16 16.12 -1.49
CA THR A 187 42.42 15.45 -1.06
C THR A 187 43.25 16.42 -0.20
N PRO A 188 43.63 16.03 1.04
CA PRO A 188 44.43 16.90 1.90
C PRO A 188 45.79 17.24 1.26
N THR A 189 46.03 18.52 1.07
CA THR A 189 47.28 19.03 0.52
C THR A 189 48.45 18.66 1.44
N PRO A 190 49.54 18.08 0.94
CA PRO A 190 50.65 17.69 1.79
C PRO A 190 51.26 18.91 2.50
N ARG A 191 51.25 18.91 3.81
CA ARG A 191 51.77 20.01 4.65
C ARG A 191 53.18 20.50 4.35
N ARG A 192 54.02 19.69 3.68
CA ARG A 192 55.37 20.07 3.26
C ARG A 192 55.39 21.11 2.13
N ALA A 193 54.38 21.11 1.25
CA ALA A 193 54.30 22.04 0.13
C ALA A 193 53.90 23.47 0.54
N LEU A 194 53.41 23.69 1.78
CA LEU A 194 52.97 25.00 2.29
C LEU A 194 54.10 25.81 2.96
N ARG A 195 55.35 25.34 2.95
CA ARG A 195 56.50 26.06 3.57
C ARG A 195 57.04 27.20 2.70
N ASP A 196 56.86 27.12 1.39
CA ASP A 196 57.24 28.16 0.44
C ASP A 196 56.03 29.06 0.15
N PRO A 197 56.07 30.39 0.45
CA PRO A 197 54.94 31.29 0.26
C PRO A 197 54.43 31.36 -1.19
N GLY A 198 55.30 31.27 -2.17
CA GLY A 198 54.95 31.29 -3.60
C GLY A 198 54.26 30.03 -4.05
N VAL A 199 54.75 28.87 -3.58
CA VAL A 199 54.16 27.55 -3.85
C VAL A 199 52.79 27.44 -3.13
N ALA A 200 52.67 27.92 -1.90
CA ALA A 200 51.46 27.91 -1.14
C ALA A 200 50.33 28.76 -1.80
N GLU A 201 50.71 29.88 -2.42
CA GLU A 201 49.74 30.72 -3.13
C GLU A 201 49.30 30.12 -4.47
N ALA A 202 50.22 29.51 -5.22
CA ALA A 202 49.91 28.80 -6.44
C ALA A 202 49.01 27.58 -6.17
N ILE A 203 49.25 26.82 -5.09
CA ILE A 203 48.41 25.71 -4.66
C ILE A 203 46.99 26.24 -4.30
N ARG A 204 46.90 27.30 -3.49
CA ARG A 204 45.59 27.89 -3.13
C ARG A 204 44.80 28.38 -4.33
N ARG A 205 45.45 28.99 -5.34
CA ARG A 205 44.81 29.39 -6.59
C ARG A 205 44.33 28.19 -7.42
N ALA A 206 45.16 27.15 -7.51
CA ALA A 206 44.82 25.90 -8.20
C ALA A 206 43.66 25.17 -7.49
N GLU A 207 43.66 25.11 -6.17
CA GLU A 207 42.60 24.52 -5.35
C GLU A 207 41.29 25.32 -5.48
N ARG A 208 41.31 26.66 -5.42
CA ARG A 208 40.12 27.50 -5.67
C ARG A 208 39.59 27.30 -7.08
N ARG A 209 40.45 27.27 -8.11
CA ARG A 209 40.04 27.03 -9.50
C ARG A 209 39.45 25.64 -9.66
N ARG A 210 40.04 24.63 -9.05
CA ARG A 210 39.55 23.24 -9.08
C ARG A 210 38.22 23.11 -8.34
N SER A 211 38.09 23.72 -7.16
CA SER A 211 36.84 23.78 -6.40
C SER A 211 35.71 24.50 -7.17
N LEU A 212 36.02 25.63 -7.82
CA LEU A 212 35.05 26.35 -8.65
C LEU A 212 34.61 25.52 -9.87
N ILE A 213 35.54 24.85 -10.56
CA ILE A 213 35.25 24.01 -11.71
C ILE A 213 34.40 22.79 -11.27
N THR A 214 34.77 22.11 -10.18
CA THR A 214 34.03 20.94 -9.69
C THR A 214 32.66 21.31 -9.16
N THR A 215 32.52 22.44 -8.41
CA THR A 215 31.23 22.90 -7.90
C THR A 215 30.33 23.40 -9.04
N SER A 216 30.88 24.11 -10.01
CA SER A 216 30.08 24.54 -11.18
C SER A 216 29.68 23.37 -12.06
N SER A 217 30.57 22.39 -12.28
CA SER A 217 30.23 21.16 -13.02
C SER A 217 29.15 20.35 -12.31
N ALA A 218 29.24 20.20 -10.98
CA ALA A 218 28.21 19.53 -10.18
C ALA A 218 26.87 20.28 -10.24
N ALA A 219 26.90 21.61 -10.16
CA ALA A 219 25.70 22.44 -10.29
C ALA A 219 25.07 22.31 -11.69
N VAL A 220 25.86 22.34 -12.75
CA VAL A 220 25.37 22.14 -14.12
C VAL A 220 24.78 20.74 -14.31
N VAL A 221 25.48 19.70 -13.86
CA VAL A 221 24.98 18.32 -13.94
C VAL A 221 23.67 18.17 -13.15
N THR A 222 23.58 18.80 -11.97
CA THR A 222 22.36 18.81 -11.15
C THR A 222 21.20 19.50 -11.87
N VAL A 223 21.44 20.68 -12.44
CA VAL A 223 20.41 21.42 -13.19
C VAL A 223 19.98 20.64 -14.44
N VAL A 224 20.91 20.05 -15.17
CA VAL A 224 20.61 19.20 -16.34
C VAL A 224 19.83 17.94 -15.91
N ALA A 225 20.22 17.29 -14.82
CA ALA A 225 19.50 16.13 -14.29
C ALA A 225 18.09 16.48 -13.81
N LEU A 226 17.91 17.62 -13.14
CA LEU A 226 16.59 18.15 -12.75
C LEU A 226 15.72 18.49 -13.97
N ALA A 227 16.28 19.15 -14.97
CA ALA A 227 15.57 19.49 -16.19
C ALA A 227 15.22 18.25 -17.01
N ALA A 228 16.13 17.29 -17.12
CA ALA A 228 15.90 16.01 -17.79
C ALA A 228 14.84 15.18 -17.05
N SER A 229 14.87 15.18 -15.71
CA SER A 229 13.88 14.48 -14.87
C SER A 229 12.48 15.12 -15.01
N ALA A 230 12.41 16.45 -15.03
CA ALA A 230 11.16 17.17 -15.25
C ALA A 230 10.60 16.93 -16.67
N ALA A 231 11.47 16.92 -17.69
CA ALA A 231 11.10 16.60 -19.06
C ALA A 231 10.68 15.14 -19.23
N ALA A 232 11.38 14.21 -18.60
CA ALA A 232 11.06 12.77 -18.64
C ALA A 232 9.75 12.46 -17.91
N GLY A 233 9.46 13.13 -16.79
CA GLY A 233 8.20 12.97 -16.05
C GLY A 233 6.96 13.47 -16.82
N GLY A 234 7.16 14.34 -17.83
CA GLY A 234 6.09 14.83 -18.70
C GLY A 234 5.88 14.00 -19.98
N LEU A 235 6.72 13.00 -20.26
CA LEU A 235 6.61 12.18 -21.46
C LEU A 235 5.78 10.91 -21.17
N PRO A 236 4.64 10.70 -21.86
CA PRO A 236 3.87 9.46 -21.73
C PRO A 236 4.75 8.26 -22.10
N GLY A 237 4.81 7.25 -21.23
CA GLY A 237 5.49 5.98 -21.48
C GLY A 237 6.94 5.86 -20.96
N VAL A 238 7.58 6.92 -20.45
CA VAL A 238 8.94 6.80 -19.89
C VAL A 238 8.95 6.10 -18.54
N SER A 239 7.94 6.32 -17.70
CA SER A 239 7.75 5.58 -16.43
C SER A 239 7.54 4.09 -16.69
N THR A 240 6.72 3.75 -17.68
CA THR A 240 6.44 2.35 -18.06
C THR A 240 7.62 1.66 -18.73
N ALA A 241 8.50 2.39 -19.44
CA ALA A 241 9.69 1.81 -20.07
C ALA A 241 10.78 1.42 -19.04
N TRP A 242 10.93 2.19 -17.96
CA TRP A 242 11.87 1.86 -16.88
C TRP A 242 11.41 0.67 -16.04
N THR A 243 10.13 0.62 -15.70
CA THR A 243 9.55 -0.53 -14.98
C THR A 243 9.72 -1.82 -15.78
N ARG A 244 9.51 -1.79 -17.11
CA ARG A 244 9.71 -2.96 -17.99
C ARG A 244 11.15 -3.48 -18.07
N LEU A 245 12.16 -2.66 -17.79
CA LEU A 245 13.57 -3.09 -17.78
C LEU A 245 13.99 -3.79 -16.47
N PHE A 246 13.25 -3.58 -15.38
CA PHE A 246 13.56 -4.11 -14.06
C PHE A 246 12.50 -5.05 -13.47
N THR A 247 11.29 -5.07 -14.04
CA THR A 247 10.23 -6.01 -13.67
C THR A 247 9.99 -6.99 -14.81
N THR A 248 10.60 -8.15 -14.74
CA THR A 248 10.19 -9.34 -15.48
C THR A 248 9.01 -10.05 -14.81
N GLN A 249 8.46 -9.48 -13.76
CA GLN A 249 7.23 -9.97 -13.13
C GLN A 249 6.07 -9.08 -13.57
N VAL A 250 5.11 -9.69 -14.24
CA VAL A 250 3.75 -9.14 -14.35
C VAL A 250 3.32 -8.78 -12.94
N GLU A 251 3.06 -7.50 -12.68
CA GLU A 251 2.57 -7.05 -11.38
C GLU A 251 1.26 -7.77 -11.12
N ALA A 252 1.28 -8.68 -10.16
CA ALA A 252 0.13 -9.50 -9.84
C ALA A 252 -0.94 -8.60 -9.23
N VAL A 253 -2.03 -8.38 -9.93
CA VAL A 253 -3.17 -7.64 -9.41
C VAL A 253 -3.87 -8.51 -8.37
N ARG A 254 -3.85 -8.05 -7.11
CA ARG A 254 -4.52 -8.69 -5.99
C ARG A 254 -5.55 -7.75 -5.41
N LEU A 255 -6.76 -8.24 -5.19
CA LEU A 255 -7.78 -7.50 -4.46
C LEU A 255 -7.48 -7.58 -2.95
N SER A 256 -7.49 -6.43 -2.26
CA SER A 256 -7.25 -6.35 -0.83
C SER A 256 -8.39 -7.01 -0.03
N ASP A 257 -8.06 -7.62 1.11
CA ASP A 257 -9.04 -8.19 2.05
C ASP A 257 -9.86 -7.11 2.79
N GLU A 258 -9.36 -5.87 2.78
CA GLU A 258 -10.06 -4.70 3.31
C GLU A 258 -10.27 -3.69 2.19
N MET A 259 -11.43 -3.02 2.21
CA MET A 259 -11.75 -2.00 1.22
C MET A 259 -12.01 -0.65 1.89
N ASP A 260 -11.06 0.27 1.76
CA ASP A 260 -11.22 1.67 2.19
C ASP A 260 -12.03 2.45 1.15
N MET A 261 -13.07 3.14 1.61
CA MET A 261 -13.97 3.94 0.78
C MET A 261 -13.28 5.04 -0.04
N ILE A 262 -12.08 5.47 0.41
CA ILE A 262 -11.37 6.60 -0.19
C ILE A 262 -10.22 6.13 -1.10
N ARG A 263 -9.65 4.95 -0.87
CA ARG A 263 -8.38 4.52 -1.46
C ARG A 263 -8.43 3.27 -2.32
N SER A 264 -9.55 2.56 -2.35
CA SER A 264 -9.64 1.27 -3.04
C SER A 264 -9.84 1.42 -4.54
N LEU A 265 -9.15 0.59 -5.30
CA LEU A 265 -9.06 0.49 -6.76
C LEU A 265 -8.07 1.46 -7.40
N GLN A 266 -6.84 0.97 -7.55
CA GLN A 266 -5.67 1.59 -8.18
C GLN A 266 -5.88 1.92 -9.68
N PRO A 267 -5.05 2.78 -10.28
CA PRO A 267 -5.11 3.07 -11.72
C PRO A 267 -5.04 1.79 -12.54
N ARG A 268 -5.97 1.64 -13.44
CA ARG A 268 -6.19 0.47 -14.29
C ARG A 268 -5.28 0.55 -15.50
N THR A 269 -4.63 -0.56 -15.80
CA THR A 269 -3.61 -0.64 -16.86
C THR A 269 -4.07 -1.41 -18.09
N GLY A 270 -5.28 -1.99 -18.04
CA GLY A 270 -5.79 -2.90 -19.08
C GLY A 270 -5.08 -4.25 -19.07
N THR A 271 -4.45 -4.63 -17.94
CA THR A 271 -3.79 -5.93 -17.82
C THR A 271 -4.82 -7.04 -17.79
N VAL A 272 -4.66 -8.06 -18.66
CA VAL A 272 -5.51 -9.25 -18.65
C VAL A 272 -5.23 -10.05 -17.37
N LEU A 273 -6.28 -10.31 -16.60
CA LEU A 273 -6.22 -11.05 -15.36
C LEU A 273 -6.53 -12.53 -15.55
N PHE A 274 -7.58 -12.80 -16.30
CA PHE A 274 -8.01 -14.14 -16.67
C PHE A 274 -8.94 -14.09 -17.87
N THR A 275 -9.09 -15.22 -18.51
CA THR A 275 -10.06 -15.46 -19.56
C THR A 275 -11.01 -16.56 -19.15
N TYR A 276 -12.24 -16.54 -19.65
CA TYR A 276 -13.16 -17.66 -19.45
C TYR A 276 -13.93 -17.98 -20.73
N GLU A 277 -14.27 -19.25 -20.87
CA GLU A 277 -15.05 -19.76 -22.00
C GLU A 277 -16.33 -20.40 -21.48
N THR A 278 -17.43 -20.15 -22.21
CA THR A 278 -18.72 -20.78 -21.95
C THR A 278 -19.18 -21.53 -23.18
N ALA A 279 -19.84 -22.68 -23.02
CA ALA A 279 -20.25 -23.51 -24.12
C ALA A 279 -21.21 -22.78 -25.07
N SER A 280 -22.08 -21.94 -24.54
CA SER A 280 -23.01 -21.12 -25.31
C SER A 280 -22.47 -19.77 -25.76
N GLY A 281 -21.31 -19.34 -25.26
CA GLY A 281 -20.80 -17.97 -25.36
C GLY A 281 -21.58 -16.97 -24.51
N ALA A 282 -22.44 -17.45 -23.60
CA ALA A 282 -23.24 -16.60 -22.72
C ALA A 282 -22.36 -15.90 -21.67
N ASP A 283 -22.83 -14.76 -21.20
CA ASP A 283 -22.29 -14.06 -20.05
C ASP A 283 -22.75 -14.78 -18.76
N VAL A 284 -21.80 -15.16 -17.90
CA VAL A 284 -22.09 -15.80 -16.60
C VAL A 284 -22.25 -14.80 -15.46
N GLY A 285 -22.32 -13.51 -15.77
CA GLY A 285 -22.42 -12.44 -14.80
C GLY A 285 -21.07 -12.08 -14.17
N PRO A 286 -21.08 -11.21 -13.15
CA PRO A 286 -19.86 -10.82 -12.46
C PRO A 286 -19.27 -11.99 -11.70
N LEU A 287 -17.94 -12.11 -11.75
CA LEU A 287 -17.16 -13.12 -11.06
C LEU A 287 -16.65 -12.52 -9.74
N ARG A 288 -17.16 -13.01 -8.63
CA ARG A 288 -16.86 -12.53 -7.29
C ARG A 288 -15.68 -13.29 -6.69
N THR A 289 -14.79 -12.59 -6.02
CA THR A 289 -13.68 -13.19 -5.26
C THR A 289 -13.94 -13.18 -3.76
N MET A 290 -14.68 -12.20 -3.24
CA MET A 290 -14.99 -12.09 -1.82
C MET A 290 -16.27 -11.33 -1.54
N THR A 291 -16.77 -11.47 -0.30
CA THR A 291 -17.78 -10.60 0.28
C THR A 291 -17.26 -9.94 1.55
N LEU A 292 -17.68 -8.70 1.80
CA LEU A 292 -17.33 -7.92 2.96
C LEU A 292 -18.62 -7.57 3.70
N THR A 293 -18.62 -7.81 5.01
CA THR A 293 -19.84 -7.71 5.84
C THR A 293 -19.74 -6.59 6.84
N ASP A 294 -18.58 -6.40 7.45
CA ASP A 294 -18.38 -5.46 8.53
C ASP A 294 -17.94 -4.10 7.99
N PHE A 295 -18.58 -3.05 8.46
CA PHE A 295 -18.28 -1.68 8.06
C PHE A 295 -18.15 -0.78 9.28
N ASP A 296 -16.97 -0.18 9.48
CA ASP A 296 -16.66 0.69 10.61
C ASP A 296 -17.04 2.17 10.40
N GLY A 297 -17.61 2.51 9.25
CA GLY A 297 -17.91 3.87 8.80
C GLY A 297 -16.91 4.40 7.78
N ARG A 298 -15.80 3.70 7.56
CA ARG A 298 -14.77 4.06 6.57
C ARG A 298 -14.31 2.86 5.77
N ARG A 299 -14.11 1.72 6.42
CA ARG A 299 -13.56 0.49 5.83
C ARG A 299 -14.56 -0.63 5.91
N TRP A 300 -14.57 -1.41 4.85
CA TRP A 300 -15.21 -2.71 4.80
C TRP A 300 -14.19 -3.78 5.09
N SER A 301 -14.54 -4.75 5.92
CA SER A 301 -13.77 -5.96 6.19
C SER A 301 -14.63 -7.20 6.03
N GLY A 302 -13.98 -8.31 5.70
CA GLY A 302 -14.61 -9.62 5.67
C GLY A 302 -14.68 -10.22 7.07
N ASP A 303 -15.51 -11.24 7.24
CA ASP A 303 -15.50 -12.13 8.39
C ASP A 303 -14.20 -12.96 8.39
N ASP A 304 -13.67 -13.29 9.56
CA ASP A 304 -12.49 -14.18 9.69
C ASP A 304 -12.75 -15.60 9.15
N GLY A 305 -14.03 -15.94 8.91
CA GLY A 305 -14.51 -17.20 8.38
C GLY A 305 -14.28 -18.40 9.30
N ASP A 306 -15.05 -19.44 9.10
CA ASP A 306 -14.94 -20.70 9.86
C ASP A 306 -13.88 -21.68 9.29
N GLY A 307 -12.95 -21.19 8.43
CA GLY A 307 -11.87 -21.98 7.84
C GLY A 307 -12.30 -22.89 6.69
N GLY A 308 -13.46 -22.68 6.10
CA GLY A 308 -13.96 -23.36 4.90
C GLY A 308 -14.05 -24.88 4.97
N VAL A 309 -14.83 -25.50 4.11
CA VAL A 309 -14.93 -26.96 3.95
C VAL A 309 -14.25 -27.40 2.65
N THR A 310 -13.77 -28.64 2.61
CA THR A 310 -13.20 -29.24 1.39
C THR A 310 -14.29 -29.32 0.31
N ILE A 311 -13.94 -28.93 -0.90
CA ILE A 311 -14.81 -29.02 -2.07
C ILE A 311 -14.75 -30.45 -2.62
N ALA A 312 -15.89 -31.12 -2.67
CA ALA A 312 -16.00 -32.41 -3.36
C ALA A 312 -16.36 -32.17 -4.85
N ASP A 313 -15.84 -33.01 -5.72
CA ASP A 313 -16.13 -32.96 -7.16
C ASP A 313 -17.64 -32.98 -7.42
N GLY A 314 -18.12 -32.02 -8.19
CA GLY A 314 -19.52 -31.84 -8.56
C GLY A 314 -20.42 -31.35 -7.40
N GLN A 315 -19.86 -31.08 -6.22
CA GLN A 315 -20.63 -30.52 -5.11
C GLN A 315 -21.11 -29.11 -5.44
N LEU A 316 -22.42 -28.89 -5.32
CA LEU A 316 -23.03 -27.57 -5.53
C LEU A 316 -22.69 -26.64 -4.35
N LEU A 317 -22.07 -25.51 -4.63
CA LEU A 317 -21.63 -24.49 -3.68
C LEU A 317 -22.54 -23.29 -3.74
N PHE A 318 -23.28 -23.04 -2.66
CA PHE A 318 -24.08 -21.83 -2.42
C PHE A 318 -24.43 -21.74 -0.92
N PRO A 319 -24.57 -20.52 -0.36
CA PRO A 319 -24.73 -20.34 1.09
C PRO A 319 -26.12 -20.76 1.60
N ASP A 320 -27.16 -20.65 0.74
CA ASP A 320 -28.56 -20.84 1.10
C ASP A 320 -29.27 -21.86 0.21
N LYS A 321 -30.42 -22.36 0.69
CA LYS A 321 -31.33 -23.13 -0.14
C LYS A 321 -32.07 -22.19 -1.07
N VAL A 322 -31.87 -22.37 -2.37
CA VAL A 322 -32.52 -21.61 -3.43
C VAL A 322 -33.14 -22.55 -4.45
N ASP A 323 -34.22 -22.12 -5.09
CA ASP A 323 -34.73 -22.86 -6.23
C ASP A 323 -33.80 -22.72 -7.43
N LEU A 324 -33.42 -23.85 -8.03
CA LEU A 324 -32.53 -23.89 -9.20
C LEU A 324 -33.37 -24.03 -10.47
N GLY A 325 -32.97 -23.27 -11.48
CA GLY A 325 -33.47 -23.48 -12.85
C GLY A 325 -32.79 -24.70 -13.50
N ASP A 326 -33.39 -25.14 -14.60
CA ASP A 326 -32.85 -26.26 -15.40
C ASP A 326 -31.62 -25.86 -16.23
N ALA A 327 -31.36 -24.56 -16.39
CA ALA A 327 -30.25 -24.06 -17.19
C ALA A 327 -28.91 -24.25 -16.47
N VAL A 328 -28.01 -24.94 -17.13
CA VAL A 328 -26.64 -25.23 -16.65
C VAL A 328 -25.66 -24.73 -17.72
N GLU A 329 -24.68 -23.96 -17.29
CA GLU A 329 -23.59 -23.51 -18.16
C GLU A 329 -22.26 -24.06 -17.61
N GLU A 330 -21.46 -24.67 -18.47
CA GLU A 330 -20.10 -25.11 -18.16
C GLU A 330 -19.12 -24.01 -18.51
N VAL A 331 -18.21 -23.69 -17.62
CA VAL A 331 -17.26 -22.60 -17.72
C VAL A 331 -15.85 -23.13 -17.49
N ALA A 332 -14.96 -22.84 -18.44
CA ALA A 332 -13.52 -23.02 -18.27
C ALA A 332 -12.86 -21.65 -18.08
N LEU A 333 -12.13 -21.46 -16.98
CA LEU A 333 -11.45 -20.22 -16.66
C LEU A 333 -9.94 -20.45 -16.63
N THR A 334 -9.20 -19.59 -17.30
CA THR A 334 -7.73 -19.61 -17.36
C THR A 334 -7.19 -18.32 -16.74
N ILE A 335 -6.27 -18.44 -15.80
CA ILE A 335 -5.57 -17.33 -15.16
C ILE A 335 -4.45 -16.83 -16.09
N ASP A 336 -4.41 -15.53 -16.34
CA ASP A 336 -3.36 -14.88 -17.12
C ASP A 336 -2.43 -14.02 -16.25
N GLY A 337 -2.98 -13.05 -15.52
CA GLY A 337 -2.18 -12.10 -14.71
C GLY A 337 -2.63 -11.96 -13.26
N MET A 338 -3.70 -12.67 -12.85
CA MET A 338 -4.19 -12.61 -11.47
C MET A 338 -3.31 -13.48 -10.55
N ARG A 339 -3.02 -12.95 -9.35
CA ARG A 339 -2.45 -13.73 -8.24
C ARG A 339 -3.28 -13.50 -6.99
N ASP A 340 -4.13 -14.44 -6.62
CA ASP A 340 -4.99 -14.36 -5.44
C ASP A 340 -5.07 -15.71 -4.74
N LEU A 341 -5.45 -15.70 -3.48
CA LEU A 341 -5.74 -16.88 -2.65
C LEU A 341 -7.24 -17.25 -2.70
N ARG A 342 -7.98 -16.64 -3.62
CA ARG A 342 -9.43 -16.80 -3.83
C ARG A 342 -9.71 -16.95 -5.32
N LEU A 343 -10.68 -17.80 -5.66
CA LEU A 343 -11.09 -17.98 -7.04
C LEU A 343 -12.20 -17.00 -7.43
N PRO A 344 -12.16 -16.45 -8.66
CA PRO A 344 -13.27 -15.69 -9.21
C PRO A 344 -14.41 -16.64 -9.56
N VAL A 345 -15.54 -16.52 -8.87
CA VAL A 345 -16.71 -17.39 -9.01
C VAL A 345 -17.98 -16.57 -9.25
N PRO A 346 -18.95 -17.05 -10.04
CA PRO A 346 -20.20 -16.33 -10.25
C PRO A 346 -21.04 -16.27 -8.97
N LEU A 347 -21.96 -15.34 -8.93
CA LEU A 347 -22.95 -15.23 -7.85
C LEU A 347 -23.91 -16.43 -7.83
N GLU A 348 -24.20 -16.97 -9.00
CA GLU A 348 -25.10 -18.11 -9.17
C GLU A 348 -24.58 -19.38 -8.48
N PRO A 349 -25.45 -20.31 -8.05
CA PRO A 349 -25.03 -21.62 -7.58
C PRO A 349 -24.12 -22.32 -8.60
N ARG A 350 -23.02 -22.90 -8.11
CA ARG A 350 -21.95 -23.49 -8.94
C ARG A 350 -21.37 -24.74 -8.30
N SER A 351 -20.73 -25.55 -9.11
CA SER A 351 -19.94 -26.70 -8.66
C SER A 351 -18.62 -26.76 -9.41
N PHE A 352 -17.59 -27.32 -8.80
CA PHE A 352 -16.28 -27.51 -9.42
C PHE A 352 -16.01 -28.97 -9.72
N THR A 353 -15.21 -29.21 -10.77
CA THR A 353 -14.69 -30.53 -11.10
C THR A 353 -13.19 -30.42 -11.37
N GLY A 354 -12.40 -31.37 -10.79
CA GLY A 354 -10.95 -31.40 -10.97
C GLY A 354 -10.20 -30.25 -10.29
N LEU A 355 -10.78 -29.59 -9.30
CA LEU A 355 -10.14 -28.51 -8.56
C LEU A 355 -9.08 -29.07 -7.61
N ASP A 356 -7.96 -28.35 -7.43
CA ASP A 356 -6.91 -28.73 -6.46
C ASP A 356 -7.55 -28.92 -5.06
N PRO A 357 -7.30 -30.04 -4.37
CA PRO A 357 -7.93 -30.37 -3.08
C PRO A 357 -7.62 -29.38 -1.94
N ARG A 358 -6.66 -28.49 -2.12
CA ARG A 358 -6.35 -27.42 -1.14
C ARG A 358 -7.39 -26.31 -1.13
N TRP A 359 -8.11 -26.10 -2.22
CA TRP A 359 -9.18 -25.12 -2.27
C TRP A 359 -10.33 -25.52 -1.35
N ARG A 360 -10.87 -24.55 -0.63
CA ARG A 360 -11.93 -24.73 0.35
C ARG A 360 -13.10 -23.80 0.05
N PHE A 361 -14.30 -24.22 0.40
CA PHE A 361 -15.48 -23.38 0.30
C PHE A 361 -15.84 -22.80 1.65
N ASP A 362 -15.86 -21.49 1.77
CA ASP A 362 -16.34 -20.74 2.92
C ASP A 362 -17.78 -20.30 2.65
N ALA A 363 -18.74 -20.94 3.34
CA ALA A 363 -20.16 -20.65 3.13
C ALA A 363 -20.58 -19.29 3.70
N GLY A 364 -19.93 -18.80 4.77
CA GLY A 364 -20.22 -17.50 5.36
C GLY A 364 -19.84 -16.35 4.41
N ARG A 365 -18.69 -16.48 3.77
CA ARG A 365 -18.19 -15.53 2.76
C ARG A 365 -18.72 -15.82 1.36
N ASP A 366 -19.31 -16.99 1.14
CA ASP A 366 -19.68 -17.51 -0.17
C ASP A 366 -18.52 -17.35 -1.17
N ALA A 367 -17.35 -17.87 -0.80
CA ALA A 367 -16.12 -17.73 -1.54
C ALA A 367 -15.32 -19.05 -1.57
N VAL A 368 -14.52 -19.22 -2.61
CA VAL A 368 -13.55 -20.33 -2.72
C VAL A 368 -12.18 -19.78 -2.35
N VAL A 369 -11.63 -20.29 -1.23
CA VAL A 369 -10.49 -19.70 -0.49
C VAL A 369 -9.43 -20.75 -0.13
N ASP A 370 -8.35 -20.29 0.50
CA ASP A 370 -7.29 -21.10 1.15
C ASP A 370 -6.52 -22.03 0.21
N GLY A 371 -6.69 -21.89 -1.09
CA GLY A 371 -5.89 -22.61 -2.08
C GLY A 371 -4.48 -22.01 -2.24
N PRO A 372 -3.68 -22.58 -3.16
CA PRO A 372 -2.43 -21.96 -3.56
C PRO A 372 -2.71 -20.62 -4.24
N ALA A 373 -1.77 -19.65 -4.14
CA ALA A 373 -1.88 -18.45 -4.94
C ALA A 373 -1.99 -18.83 -6.42
N THR A 374 -3.00 -18.27 -7.10
CA THR A 374 -3.18 -18.51 -8.55
C THR A 374 -1.95 -18.03 -9.33
N GLU A 375 -1.57 -18.77 -10.36
CA GLU A 375 -0.44 -18.46 -11.23
C GLU A 375 -0.89 -18.41 -12.70
N PRO A 376 -0.19 -17.65 -13.57
CA PRO A 376 -0.47 -17.64 -14.99
C PRO A 376 -0.43 -19.05 -15.59
N GLY A 377 -1.49 -19.44 -16.30
CA GLY A 377 -1.68 -20.76 -16.86
C GLY A 377 -2.52 -21.74 -16.01
N ASP A 378 -2.86 -21.36 -14.78
CA ASP A 378 -3.82 -22.16 -13.99
C ASP A 378 -5.20 -22.15 -14.67
N THR A 379 -5.84 -23.31 -14.71
CA THR A 379 -7.17 -23.48 -15.33
C THR A 379 -8.12 -24.16 -14.36
N PHE A 380 -9.32 -23.60 -14.22
CA PHE A 380 -10.41 -24.12 -13.41
C PHE A 380 -11.63 -24.39 -14.28
N ALA A 381 -12.32 -25.50 -14.05
CA ALA A 381 -13.61 -25.75 -14.65
C ALA A 381 -14.70 -25.76 -13.59
N PHE A 382 -15.82 -25.11 -13.87
CA PHE A 382 -16.98 -25.09 -12.99
C PHE A 382 -18.29 -25.05 -13.76
N THR A 383 -19.34 -25.49 -13.11
CA THR A 383 -20.70 -25.53 -13.64
C THR A 383 -21.57 -24.50 -12.92
N VAL A 384 -22.29 -23.66 -13.67
CA VAL A 384 -23.19 -22.63 -13.14
C VAL A 384 -24.64 -23.07 -13.30
N HIS A 385 -25.43 -22.95 -12.24
CA HIS A 385 -26.85 -23.21 -12.23
C HIS A 385 -27.60 -21.89 -12.13
N ALA A 386 -28.44 -21.56 -13.12
CA ALA A 386 -29.24 -20.36 -13.10
C ALA A 386 -30.31 -20.40 -12.01
N ARG A 387 -30.55 -19.25 -11.38
CA ARG A 387 -31.64 -19.08 -10.41
C ARG A 387 -32.81 -18.33 -11.07
N PRO A 388 -34.04 -18.81 -10.93
CA PRO A 388 -35.21 -18.13 -11.49
C PRO A 388 -35.62 -16.91 -10.64
N ILE A 389 -34.80 -15.86 -10.61
CA ILE A 389 -35.07 -14.64 -9.85
C ILE A 389 -35.97 -13.72 -10.65
N THR A 390 -37.18 -13.47 -10.12
CA THR A 390 -38.13 -12.53 -10.74
C THR A 390 -38.50 -11.42 -9.75
N ALA A 391 -38.83 -10.23 -10.26
CA ALA A 391 -39.26 -9.10 -9.44
C ALA A 391 -40.46 -9.44 -8.56
N ASP A 392 -41.39 -10.28 -9.05
CA ASP A 392 -42.55 -10.69 -8.30
C ASP A 392 -42.21 -11.64 -7.15
N ALA A 393 -41.25 -12.57 -7.36
CA ALA A 393 -40.76 -13.43 -6.28
C ALA A 393 -40.06 -12.59 -5.19
N LEU A 394 -39.27 -11.60 -5.57
CA LEU A 394 -38.58 -10.71 -4.61
C LEU A 394 -39.57 -9.83 -3.83
N ARG A 395 -40.67 -9.36 -4.47
CA ARG A 395 -41.73 -8.61 -3.76
C ARG A 395 -42.53 -9.48 -2.78
N GLN A 396 -42.66 -10.75 -3.07
CA GLN A 396 -43.39 -11.71 -2.21
C GLN A 396 -42.50 -12.30 -1.11
N ALA A 397 -41.19 -12.11 -1.18
CA ALA A 397 -40.26 -12.59 -0.17
C ALA A 397 -40.59 -11.99 1.21
N PRO A 398 -40.52 -12.77 2.29
CA PRO A 398 -40.60 -12.25 3.65
C PRO A 398 -39.47 -11.23 3.92
N ARG A 399 -39.54 -10.54 5.05
CA ARG A 399 -38.45 -9.62 5.43
C ARG A 399 -37.13 -10.36 5.58
N GLY A 400 -36.10 -9.85 4.91
CA GLY A 400 -34.79 -10.44 4.95
C GLY A 400 -34.13 -10.42 6.34
N ALA A 401 -34.44 -9.39 7.14
CA ALA A 401 -33.91 -9.23 8.50
C ALA A 401 -34.24 -10.41 9.45
N ASP A 402 -35.35 -11.11 9.23
CA ASP A 402 -35.77 -12.21 10.08
C ASP A 402 -35.07 -13.54 9.75
N ALA A 403 -34.25 -13.58 8.69
CA ALA A 403 -33.68 -14.80 8.14
C ALA A 403 -32.13 -14.85 8.14
N VAL A 404 -31.46 -13.78 8.53
CA VAL A 404 -29.99 -13.68 8.52
C VAL A 404 -29.42 -13.13 9.82
N ASP A 405 -28.12 -13.27 10.00
CA ASP A 405 -27.38 -12.74 11.14
C ASP A 405 -27.47 -11.19 11.20
N GLU A 406 -27.53 -10.65 12.43
CA GLU A 406 -27.63 -9.21 12.70
C GLU A 406 -26.48 -8.39 12.07
N ARG A 407 -25.31 -8.99 11.88
CA ARG A 407 -24.15 -8.34 11.24
C ARG A 407 -24.46 -7.70 9.88
N TYR A 408 -25.37 -8.31 9.12
CA TYR A 408 -25.80 -7.79 7.82
C TYR A 408 -26.71 -6.56 7.91
N LEU A 409 -27.10 -6.18 9.11
CA LEU A 409 -27.99 -5.05 9.42
C LEU A 409 -27.29 -3.91 10.15
N VAL A 410 -26.04 -4.11 10.61
CA VAL A 410 -25.30 -3.12 11.38
C VAL A 410 -25.02 -1.88 10.54
N VAL A 411 -25.49 -0.73 11.02
CA VAL A 411 -25.13 0.59 10.51
C VAL A 411 -24.02 1.14 11.40
N PRO A 412 -22.92 1.64 10.85
CA PRO A 412 -21.85 2.20 11.68
C PRO A 412 -22.32 3.42 12.43
N SER A 413 -21.95 3.53 13.70
CA SER A 413 -22.31 4.67 14.53
C SER A 413 -21.42 5.86 14.16
N THR A 414 -21.89 6.68 13.24
CA THR A 414 -21.22 7.90 12.79
C THR A 414 -22.02 9.15 13.23
N ARG A 415 -21.40 10.33 13.06
CA ARG A 415 -22.08 11.60 13.37
C ARG A 415 -23.35 11.81 12.56
N HIS A 416 -23.43 11.27 11.35
CA HIS A 416 -24.53 11.46 10.40
C HIS A 416 -25.41 10.22 10.23
N GLU A 417 -25.33 9.25 11.16
CA GLU A 417 -26.17 8.04 11.12
C GLU A 417 -27.66 8.37 11.01
N GLU A 418 -28.18 9.30 11.83
CA GLU A 418 -29.58 9.65 11.81
C GLU A 418 -29.99 10.47 10.56
N ASP A 419 -29.05 11.25 10.02
CA ASP A 419 -29.26 11.94 8.74
C ASP A 419 -29.36 10.93 7.58
N LEU A 420 -28.51 9.90 7.57
CA LEU A 420 -28.59 8.80 6.59
C LEU A 420 -29.90 7.99 6.73
N ARG A 421 -30.32 7.71 7.97
CA ARG A 421 -31.63 7.05 8.22
C ARG A 421 -32.81 7.87 7.72
N ARG A 422 -32.79 9.18 7.93
CA ARG A 422 -33.83 10.10 7.44
C ARG A 422 -33.82 10.13 5.90
N LEU A 423 -32.65 10.30 5.29
CA LEU A 423 -32.48 10.33 3.83
C LEU A 423 -32.98 9.01 3.20
N ALA A 424 -32.62 7.86 3.77
CA ALA A 424 -33.10 6.57 3.29
C ALA A 424 -34.63 6.50 3.26
N ARG A 425 -35.31 6.93 4.35
CA ARG A 425 -36.77 6.99 4.41
C ARG A 425 -37.38 7.96 3.39
N GLU A 426 -36.73 9.09 3.16
CA GLU A 426 -37.17 10.06 2.15
C GLU A 426 -37.08 9.49 0.72
N ILE A 427 -35.98 8.78 0.40
CA ILE A 427 -35.79 8.19 -0.92
C ILE A 427 -36.80 7.09 -1.21
N VAL A 428 -37.09 6.21 -0.24
CA VAL A 428 -37.98 5.07 -0.47
C VAL A 428 -39.47 5.43 -0.38
N GLY A 429 -39.82 6.54 0.27
CA GLY A 429 -41.19 6.99 0.39
C GLY A 429 -42.11 5.89 0.92
N ASP A 430 -43.20 5.60 0.18
CA ASP A 430 -44.23 4.61 0.53
C ASP A 430 -43.90 3.19 0.04
N ALA A 431 -42.66 2.88 -0.38
CA ALA A 431 -42.30 1.53 -0.84
C ALA A 431 -42.55 0.47 0.26
N GLY A 432 -43.40 -0.51 -0.05
CA GLY A 432 -43.91 -1.47 0.95
C GLY A 432 -42.99 -2.66 1.18
N THR A 433 -42.31 -3.14 0.16
CA THR A 433 -41.44 -4.34 0.23
C THR A 433 -39.96 -4.00 0.29
N ASP A 434 -39.14 -4.91 0.80
CA ASP A 434 -37.67 -4.71 0.83
C ASP A 434 -37.14 -4.57 -0.59
N TYR A 435 -37.71 -5.30 -1.57
CA TYR A 435 -37.33 -5.17 -2.98
C TYR A 435 -37.65 -3.78 -3.55
N ASP A 436 -38.87 -3.26 -3.33
CA ASP A 436 -39.27 -1.95 -3.86
C ASP A 436 -38.45 -0.83 -3.22
N LYS A 437 -38.08 -0.94 -1.91
CA LYS A 437 -37.17 -0.01 -1.24
C LYS A 437 -35.78 -0.06 -1.85
N ALA A 438 -35.22 -1.26 -2.06
CA ALA A 438 -33.90 -1.45 -2.69
C ALA A 438 -33.91 -0.88 -4.12
N LEU A 439 -34.96 -1.11 -4.89
CA LEU A 439 -35.11 -0.56 -6.24
C LEU A 439 -35.21 0.97 -6.24
N ALA A 440 -35.87 1.57 -5.25
CA ALA A 440 -35.92 3.02 -5.09
C ALA A 440 -34.53 3.61 -4.78
N LEU A 441 -33.78 2.99 -3.86
CA LEU A 441 -32.40 3.39 -3.56
C LEU A 441 -31.49 3.27 -4.78
N GLN A 442 -31.56 2.15 -5.50
CA GLN A 442 -30.78 1.95 -6.74
C GLN A 442 -31.14 3.02 -7.78
N THR A 443 -32.42 3.29 -8.01
CA THR A 443 -32.89 4.29 -8.96
C THR A 443 -32.37 5.69 -8.61
N TYR A 444 -32.39 6.04 -7.33
CA TYR A 444 -31.88 7.32 -6.85
C TYR A 444 -30.37 7.47 -7.08
N LEU A 445 -29.58 6.45 -6.74
CA LEU A 445 -28.13 6.48 -6.89
C LEU A 445 -27.68 6.41 -8.37
N ARG A 446 -28.51 5.84 -9.24
CA ARG A 446 -28.25 5.78 -10.70
C ARG A 446 -28.68 7.02 -11.47
N ASP A 447 -29.28 8.00 -10.83
CA ASP A 447 -29.69 9.24 -11.50
C ASP A 447 -28.47 10.10 -11.88
N THR A 448 -28.04 9.98 -13.12
CA THR A 448 -26.88 10.70 -13.68
C THR A 448 -27.06 12.22 -13.74
N ARG A 449 -28.25 12.75 -13.49
CA ARG A 449 -28.50 14.20 -13.33
C ARG A 449 -28.00 14.71 -11.97
N HIS A 450 -27.89 13.82 -11.01
CA HIS A 450 -27.53 14.14 -9.64
C HIS A 450 -26.21 13.52 -9.21
N PHE A 451 -25.83 12.36 -9.76
CA PHE A 451 -24.60 11.64 -9.39
C PHE A 451 -23.63 11.54 -10.57
N THR A 452 -22.36 11.66 -10.27
CA THR A 452 -21.26 11.55 -11.25
C THR A 452 -20.35 10.38 -10.89
N TYR A 453 -20.17 9.44 -11.83
CA TYR A 453 -19.19 8.39 -11.67
C TYR A 453 -17.78 8.93 -12.01
N SER A 454 -16.86 8.94 -11.03
CA SER A 454 -15.52 9.50 -11.17
C SER A 454 -14.55 8.88 -10.17
N TYR A 455 -13.32 8.66 -10.60
CA TYR A 455 -12.21 8.26 -9.71
C TYR A 455 -11.58 9.47 -8.98
N ASP A 456 -11.88 10.68 -9.40
CA ASP A 456 -11.49 11.91 -8.69
C ASP A 456 -12.52 12.18 -7.59
N ILE A 457 -12.18 11.80 -6.36
CA ILE A 457 -13.07 11.91 -5.21
C ILE A 457 -12.81 13.24 -4.50
N PRO A 458 -13.86 14.07 -4.30
CA PRO A 458 -13.75 15.28 -3.49
C PRO A 458 -13.27 14.97 -2.07
N ARG A 459 -12.49 15.88 -1.48
CA ARG A 459 -12.07 15.73 -0.08
C ARG A 459 -13.27 15.75 0.83
N GLY A 460 -13.34 14.77 1.73
CA GLY A 460 -14.35 14.71 2.77
C GLY A 460 -14.22 15.88 3.76
N GLU A 461 -15.33 16.43 4.19
CA GLU A 461 -15.41 17.60 5.08
C GLU A 461 -15.89 17.22 6.49
N THR A 462 -16.69 16.15 6.60
CA THR A 462 -17.37 15.81 7.87
C THR A 462 -16.65 14.73 8.68
N GLY A 463 -15.76 13.96 8.04
CA GLY A 463 -15.14 12.76 8.61
C GLY A 463 -16.05 11.53 8.56
N ASP A 464 -17.23 11.62 7.92
CA ASP A 464 -18.12 10.51 7.58
C ASP A 464 -18.12 10.35 6.06
N PRO A 465 -17.36 9.39 5.49
CA PRO A 465 -17.21 9.26 4.05
C PRO A 465 -18.51 8.95 3.31
N VAL A 466 -19.47 8.28 3.96
CA VAL A 466 -20.79 8.00 3.35
C VAL A 466 -21.59 9.27 3.22
N TRP A 467 -21.62 10.07 4.28
CA TRP A 467 -22.31 11.35 4.26
C TRP A 467 -21.65 12.33 3.28
N ASP A 468 -20.32 12.41 3.28
CA ASP A 468 -19.55 13.22 2.33
C ASP A 468 -19.88 12.85 0.88
N PHE A 469 -19.95 11.56 0.55
CA PHE A 469 -20.36 11.09 -0.77
C PHE A 469 -21.79 11.51 -1.10
N MET A 470 -22.75 11.38 -0.17
CA MET A 470 -24.15 11.78 -0.40
C MET A 470 -24.29 13.30 -0.62
N GLN A 471 -23.38 14.13 -0.10
CA GLN A 471 -23.34 15.57 -0.33
C GLN A 471 -22.67 15.92 -1.67
N HIS A 472 -21.49 15.34 -1.95
CA HIS A 472 -20.72 15.62 -3.17
C HIS A 472 -21.29 14.94 -4.41
N ARG A 473 -21.94 13.78 -4.24
CA ARG A 473 -22.57 12.97 -5.30
C ARG A 473 -21.59 12.60 -6.44
N GLN A 474 -20.33 12.45 -6.08
CA GLN A 474 -19.25 12.07 -6.99
C GLN A 474 -18.40 10.97 -6.36
N GLY A 475 -18.20 9.88 -7.10
CA GLY A 475 -17.40 8.74 -6.67
C GLY A 475 -17.42 7.61 -7.69
N PHE A 476 -16.88 6.47 -7.34
CA PHE A 476 -16.85 5.26 -8.16
C PHE A 476 -17.57 4.09 -7.44
N CYS A 477 -17.48 2.87 -7.97
CA CYS A 477 -18.28 1.73 -7.51
C CYS A 477 -18.31 1.55 -5.97
N VAL A 478 -17.17 1.75 -5.28
CA VAL A 478 -17.08 1.56 -3.82
C VAL A 478 -17.97 2.54 -3.06
N GLN A 479 -17.96 3.84 -3.43
CA GLN A 479 -18.81 4.85 -2.78
C GLN A 479 -20.28 4.58 -3.05
N PHE A 480 -20.65 4.26 -4.30
CA PHE A 480 -22.03 3.94 -4.67
C PHE A 480 -22.52 2.69 -3.94
N ALA A 481 -21.74 1.60 -3.97
CA ALA A 481 -22.08 0.37 -3.26
C ALA A 481 -22.21 0.61 -1.76
N THR A 482 -21.25 1.29 -1.12
CA THR A 482 -21.30 1.59 0.32
C THR A 482 -22.51 2.45 0.68
N ALA A 483 -22.84 3.46 -0.11
CA ALA A 483 -24.02 4.28 0.11
C ALA A 483 -25.31 3.43 0.03
N MET A 484 -25.45 2.60 -0.99
CA MET A 484 -26.60 1.72 -1.12
C MET A 484 -26.71 0.73 0.05
N LEU A 485 -25.61 0.11 0.45
CA LEU A 485 -25.55 -0.81 1.58
C LEU A 485 -25.95 -0.13 2.89
N THR A 486 -25.36 1.03 3.18
CA THR A 486 -25.63 1.78 4.42
C THR A 486 -27.09 2.26 4.48
N LEU A 487 -27.60 2.80 3.39
CA LEU A 487 -29.01 3.24 3.31
C LEU A 487 -29.99 2.06 3.43
N SER A 488 -29.67 0.91 2.84
CA SER A 488 -30.48 -0.32 2.97
C SER A 488 -30.48 -0.84 4.40
N ARG A 489 -29.32 -0.92 5.06
CA ARG A 489 -29.22 -1.30 6.48
C ARG A 489 -29.97 -0.34 7.39
N ALA A 490 -29.94 0.95 7.09
CA ALA A 490 -30.69 1.97 7.82
C ALA A 490 -32.21 1.76 7.74
N LEU A 491 -32.68 1.03 6.73
CA LEU A 491 -34.10 0.60 6.56
C LEU A 491 -34.37 -0.81 7.10
N GLY A 492 -33.39 -1.47 7.71
CA GLY A 492 -33.52 -2.83 8.21
C GLY A 492 -33.47 -3.89 7.10
N ILE A 493 -32.83 -3.61 5.97
CA ILE A 493 -32.67 -4.53 4.84
C ILE A 493 -31.24 -5.11 4.90
N PRO A 494 -31.09 -6.44 4.98
CA PRO A 494 -29.77 -7.06 5.14
C PRO A 494 -28.96 -7.00 3.85
N THR A 495 -27.71 -6.58 3.99
CA THR A 495 -26.82 -6.34 2.86
C THR A 495 -25.38 -6.76 3.15
N ARG A 496 -24.64 -7.12 2.10
CA ARG A 496 -23.20 -7.29 2.10
C ARG A 496 -22.59 -6.67 0.85
N MET A 497 -21.31 -6.30 0.91
CA MET A 497 -20.57 -5.86 -0.27
C MET A 497 -19.95 -7.06 -0.94
N ALA A 498 -20.09 -7.18 -2.23
CA ALA A 498 -19.37 -8.12 -3.06
C ALA A 498 -18.26 -7.40 -3.83
N VAL A 499 -17.12 -8.07 -3.98
CA VAL A 499 -15.94 -7.56 -4.69
C VAL A 499 -15.47 -8.63 -5.66
N GLY A 500 -15.12 -8.20 -6.85
CA GLY A 500 -14.68 -9.09 -7.91
C GLY A 500 -14.54 -8.35 -9.24
N TYR A 501 -15.02 -8.98 -10.30
CA TYR A 501 -14.85 -8.48 -11.66
C TYR A 501 -16.19 -8.52 -12.40
N LEU A 502 -16.51 -7.44 -13.11
CA LEU A 502 -17.61 -7.46 -14.10
C LEU A 502 -17.27 -8.44 -15.23
N PRO A 503 -18.27 -8.90 -16.00
CA PRO A 503 -18.00 -9.65 -17.21
C PRO A 503 -17.00 -8.90 -18.09
N GLY A 504 -16.08 -9.62 -18.68
CA GLY A 504 -15.07 -9.06 -19.56
C GLY A 504 -15.63 -8.59 -20.90
N THR A 505 -14.76 -8.40 -21.84
CA THR A 505 -15.09 -8.14 -23.23
C THR A 505 -14.98 -9.44 -24.04
N ARG A 506 -15.83 -9.57 -25.06
CA ARG A 506 -15.84 -10.73 -25.96
C ARG A 506 -15.84 -10.27 -27.42
N GLU A 507 -14.96 -10.83 -28.21
CA GLU A 507 -14.94 -10.60 -29.65
C GLU A 507 -16.19 -11.19 -30.33
N PRO A 508 -16.77 -10.53 -31.32
CA PRO A 508 -17.90 -11.07 -32.05
C PRO A 508 -17.61 -12.45 -32.65
N GLY A 509 -18.42 -13.44 -32.29
CA GLY A 509 -18.27 -14.83 -32.74
C GLY A 509 -17.30 -15.69 -31.92
N SER A 510 -16.63 -15.14 -30.90
CA SER A 510 -15.85 -15.91 -29.92
C SER A 510 -16.75 -16.45 -28.80
N THR A 511 -16.35 -17.56 -28.19
CA THR A 511 -16.89 -18.07 -26.91
C THR A 511 -16.08 -17.61 -25.71
N THR A 512 -14.93 -16.97 -25.94
CA THR A 512 -13.97 -16.54 -24.92
C THR A 512 -14.23 -15.10 -24.49
N TRP A 513 -14.31 -14.90 -23.18
CA TRP A 513 -14.41 -13.60 -22.53
C TRP A 513 -13.05 -13.24 -21.91
N THR A 514 -12.62 -12.02 -22.11
CA THR A 514 -11.36 -11.49 -21.54
C THR A 514 -11.67 -10.51 -20.43
N VAL A 515 -11.15 -10.77 -19.24
CA VAL A 515 -11.31 -9.92 -18.05
C VAL A 515 -9.98 -9.27 -17.74
N THR A 516 -9.97 -7.93 -17.67
CA THR A 516 -8.81 -7.13 -17.30
C THR A 516 -9.01 -6.49 -15.94
N ASP A 517 -7.99 -5.82 -15.40
CA ASP A 517 -8.08 -5.04 -14.17
C ASP A 517 -9.09 -3.88 -14.27
N GLU A 518 -9.48 -3.48 -15.48
CA GLU A 518 -10.53 -2.48 -15.71
C GLU A 518 -11.92 -2.95 -15.30
N GLN A 519 -12.15 -4.25 -15.25
CA GLN A 519 -13.40 -4.87 -14.81
C GLN A 519 -13.47 -5.05 -13.28
N ALA A 520 -12.41 -4.73 -12.53
CA ALA A 520 -12.47 -4.77 -11.06
C ALA A 520 -13.61 -3.89 -10.53
N HIS A 521 -14.48 -4.45 -9.70
CA HIS A 521 -15.73 -3.83 -9.30
C HIS A 521 -16.18 -4.24 -7.90
N ALA A 522 -16.96 -3.36 -7.27
CA ALA A 522 -17.65 -3.63 -6.03
C ALA A 522 -19.15 -3.33 -6.21
N TRP A 523 -19.99 -4.21 -5.71
CA TRP A 523 -21.44 -4.07 -5.82
C TRP A 523 -22.16 -4.51 -4.55
N PRO A 524 -23.37 -3.98 -4.27
CA PRO A 524 -24.21 -4.43 -3.17
C PRO A 524 -24.92 -5.73 -3.50
N GLU A 525 -24.96 -6.63 -2.53
CA GLU A 525 -25.86 -7.79 -2.50
C GLU A 525 -26.86 -7.63 -1.37
N ILE A 526 -28.12 -7.87 -1.67
CA ILE A 526 -29.25 -7.79 -0.74
C ILE A 526 -29.86 -9.18 -0.58
N TYR A 527 -30.17 -9.58 0.65
CA TYR A 527 -30.72 -10.89 0.94
C TYR A 527 -32.26 -10.92 0.85
N PHE A 528 -32.77 -11.89 0.11
CA PHE A 528 -34.19 -12.19 0.00
C PHE A 528 -34.43 -13.66 0.33
N PRO A 529 -35.22 -13.97 1.37
CA PRO A 529 -35.60 -15.36 1.69
C PRO A 529 -36.19 -16.10 0.50
N GLY A 530 -35.71 -17.32 0.24
CA GLY A 530 -36.10 -18.11 -0.93
C GLY A 530 -35.30 -17.82 -2.22
N SER A 531 -34.75 -16.61 -2.35
CA SER A 531 -33.88 -16.23 -3.49
C SER A 531 -32.40 -16.08 -3.12
N GLY A 532 -32.09 -16.02 -1.82
CA GLY A 532 -30.74 -15.80 -1.33
C GLY A 532 -30.21 -14.38 -1.59
N TRP A 533 -28.90 -14.24 -1.75
CA TRP A 533 -28.26 -12.96 -2.07
C TRP A 533 -28.51 -12.56 -3.52
N VAL A 534 -28.98 -11.35 -3.73
CA VAL A 534 -29.31 -10.79 -5.05
C VAL A 534 -28.51 -9.53 -5.30
N ARG A 535 -27.84 -9.46 -6.45
CA ARG A 535 -27.05 -8.30 -6.87
C ARG A 535 -27.94 -7.09 -7.18
N PHE A 536 -27.49 -5.93 -6.72
CA PHE A 536 -27.94 -4.61 -7.16
C PHE A 536 -26.77 -3.82 -7.73
N GLU A 537 -27.09 -2.73 -8.47
CA GLU A 537 -26.04 -1.95 -9.15
C GLU A 537 -26.36 -0.44 -9.10
#